data_7f9e680650c2da42b4ea9c3045129e48
#
_entry.id   7f9e680650c2da42b4ea9c3045129e48
#
_cell.length_a   1.000
_cell.length_b   1.000
_cell.length_c   1.000
_cell.angle_alpha   90.00
_cell.angle_beta   90.00
_cell.angle_gamma   90.00
#
_symmetry.space_group_name_H-M   'P 1'
#
loop_
_entity.id
_entity.type
_entity.pdbx_description
1 polymer ?
#
loop_
_entity_poly.entity_id
_entity_poly.type
_entity_poly.pdbx_seq_one_letter_code
_entity_poly.pdbx_strand_id
1 'polypeptide(L)'
;IEVFEKTGLIYRLDRFVWELAVQKLAQWQKDGRDDLYISVNISTKDFYYMNVYETITSLVETYKIIPSTLKLEITETAIMTGTAGELEMIERFRKSGFQVEIDDFGSGYSSFNTLKDMDVDVLKIDMGFLRTTRPERIERSMSIINTIISLTKTLGLSVITEGVETKEQIDKLTQMGCGIYQGYYFSKPIPVDQFEDAYM
;
A
#
# COMPACT_ATOMS: atom_id res chain seq x y z
N ILE A 1 -16.55 -0.12 6.37
CA ILE A 1 -15.69 1.08 6.23
C ILE A 1 -16.55 2.31 6.03
N GLU A 2 -17.38 2.40 5.00
CA GLU A 2 -18.21 3.59 4.72
C GLU A 2 -19.00 4.16 5.92
N VAL A 3 -19.54 3.29 6.80
CA VAL A 3 -20.26 3.74 8.01
C VAL A 3 -19.31 4.46 8.97
N PHE A 4 -18.11 3.92 9.19
CA PHE A 4 -17.10 4.54 10.05
C PHE A 4 -16.59 5.86 9.47
N GLU A 5 -16.44 5.94 8.15
CA GLU A 5 -16.09 7.19 7.48
C GLU A 5 -17.18 8.26 7.62
N LYS A 6 -18.45 7.88 7.38
CA LYS A 6 -19.60 8.82 7.51
C LYS A 6 -19.83 9.30 8.94
N THR A 7 -19.52 8.46 9.92
CA THR A 7 -19.69 8.79 11.35
C THR A 7 -18.44 9.43 11.96
N GLY A 8 -17.35 9.56 11.21
CA GLY A 8 -16.08 10.08 11.73
C GLY A 8 -15.38 9.16 12.72
N LEU A 9 -15.74 7.87 12.75
CA LEU A 9 -15.13 6.88 13.66
C LEU A 9 -14.01 6.07 13.01
N ILE A 10 -13.69 6.33 11.75
CA ILE A 10 -12.69 5.59 11.00
C ILE A 10 -11.33 5.59 11.73
N TYR A 11 -10.90 6.72 12.26
CA TYR A 11 -9.63 6.83 12.98
C TYR A 11 -9.48 5.89 14.17
N ARG A 12 -10.61 5.50 14.82
CA ARG A 12 -10.59 4.52 15.92
C ARG A 12 -10.38 3.11 15.41
N LEU A 13 -11.00 2.81 14.27
CA LEU A 13 -10.83 1.52 13.61
C LEU A 13 -9.39 1.38 13.10
N ASP A 14 -8.88 2.40 12.42
CA ASP A 14 -7.55 2.37 11.83
C ASP A 14 -6.48 2.26 12.93
N ARG A 15 -6.58 3.03 13.99
CA ARG A 15 -5.69 2.87 15.16
C ARG A 15 -5.73 1.46 15.75
N PHE A 16 -6.91 0.86 15.87
CA PHE A 16 -7.06 -0.51 16.37
C PHE A 16 -6.39 -1.52 15.43
N VAL A 17 -6.56 -1.36 14.11
CA VAL A 17 -5.92 -2.21 13.09
C VAL A 17 -4.40 -2.05 13.12
N TRP A 18 -3.90 -0.81 13.25
CA TRP A 18 -2.45 -0.56 13.39
C TRP A 18 -1.86 -1.25 14.61
N GLU A 19 -2.54 -1.18 15.74
CA GLU A 19 -2.09 -1.85 16.97
C GLU A 19 -2.05 -3.37 16.80
N LEU A 20 -3.07 -3.98 16.19
CA LEU A 20 -3.07 -5.41 15.88
C LEU A 20 -1.93 -5.81 14.93
N ALA A 21 -1.69 -5.01 13.88
CA ALA A 21 -0.61 -5.23 12.93
C ALA A 21 0.76 -5.21 13.61
N VAL A 22 1.01 -4.20 14.46
CA VAL A 22 2.26 -4.06 15.19
C VAL A 22 2.46 -5.20 16.20
N GLN A 23 1.40 -5.64 16.90
CA GLN A 23 1.45 -6.80 17.80
C GLN A 23 1.84 -8.07 17.04
N LYS A 24 1.26 -8.29 15.88
CA LYS A 24 1.55 -9.46 15.05
C LYS A 24 2.98 -9.42 14.50
N LEU A 25 3.44 -8.28 14.01
CA LEU A 25 4.83 -8.11 13.58
C LEU A 25 5.82 -8.37 14.72
N ALA A 26 5.53 -7.87 15.93
CA ALA A 26 6.38 -8.12 17.09
C ALA A 26 6.44 -9.61 17.48
N GLN A 27 5.35 -10.36 17.28
CA GLN A 27 5.35 -11.81 17.43
C GLN A 27 6.22 -12.48 16.38
N TRP A 28 6.00 -12.17 15.09
CA TRP A 28 6.78 -12.76 13.99
C TRP A 28 8.27 -12.49 14.11
N GLN A 29 8.67 -11.28 14.53
CA GLN A 29 10.08 -10.95 14.74
C GLN A 29 10.71 -11.75 15.89
N LYS A 30 9.95 -12.02 16.99
CA LYS A 30 10.42 -12.91 18.06
C LYS A 30 10.62 -14.35 17.57
N ASP A 31 9.85 -14.76 16.58
CA ASP A 31 9.93 -16.08 15.95
C ASP A 31 11.00 -16.13 14.83
N GLY A 32 11.78 -15.05 14.67
CA GLY A 32 12.87 -14.93 13.69
C GLY A 32 12.41 -14.64 12.27
N ARG A 33 11.18 -14.14 12.09
CA ARG A 33 10.58 -13.80 10.80
C ARG A 33 10.60 -12.29 10.55
N ASP A 34 11.81 -11.73 10.45
CA ASP A 34 12.03 -10.32 10.11
C ASP A 34 11.79 -10.01 8.62
N ASP A 35 11.61 -11.05 7.82
CA ASP A 35 11.33 -11.00 6.38
C ASP A 35 9.87 -10.67 6.06
N LEU A 36 8.96 -10.82 7.04
CA LEU A 36 7.55 -10.53 6.87
C LEU A 36 7.24 -9.07 7.15
N TYR A 37 6.24 -8.55 6.45
CA TYR A 37 5.71 -7.21 6.64
C TYR A 37 4.19 -7.20 6.60
N ILE A 38 3.60 -6.14 7.16
CA ILE A 38 2.17 -5.87 7.08
C ILE A 38 1.99 -4.44 6.55
N SER A 39 1.13 -4.29 5.55
CA SER A 39 0.69 -2.97 5.08
C SER A 39 -0.58 -2.55 5.82
N VAL A 40 -0.65 -1.29 6.21
CA VAL A 40 -1.81 -0.70 6.87
C VAL A 40 -2.24 0.59 6.16
N ASN A 41 -3.53 0.76 6.03
CA ASN A 41 -4.10 1.96 5.42
C ASN A 41 -4.02 3.16 6.37
N ILE A 42 -3.77 4.34 5.80
CA ILE A 42 -3.90 5.65 6.45
C ILE A 42 -4.94 6.44 5.68
N SER A 43 -6.05 6.74 6.35
CA SER A 43 -7.12 7.55 5.80
C SER A 43 -6.78 9.05 5.89
N THR A 44 -7.22 9.85 4.92
CA THR A 44 -7.18 11.32 5.02
C THR A 44 -7.85 11.85 6.29
N LYS A 45 -8.87 11.15 6.79
CA LYS A 45 -9.58 11.54 8.01
C LYS A 45 -8.75 11.34 9.26
N ASP A 46 -7.78 10.40 9.26
CA ASP A 46 -6.92 10.19 10.41
C ASP A 46 -6.11 11.44 10.75
N PHE A 47 -5.65 12.15 9.72
CA PHE A 47 -4.90 13.40 9.87
C PHE A 47 -5.70 14.51 10.59
N TYR A 48 -7.04 14.47 10.50
CA TYR A 48 -7.90 15.45 11.18
C TYR A 48 -8.18 15.09 12.65
N TYR A 49 -8.23 13.80 12.98
CA TYR A 49 -8.69 13.35 14.29
C TYR A 49 -7.57 12.95 15.24
N MET A 50 -6.35 12.72 14.73
CA MET A 50 -5.21 12.33 15.56
C MET A 50 -3.87 12.78 14.97
N ASN A 51 -2.83 12.79 15.79
CA ASN A 51 -1.46 12.88 15.31
C ASN A 51 -1.01 11.49 14.82
N VAL A 52 -1.20 11.23 13.53
CA VAL A 52 -0.92 9.92 12.89
C VAL A 52 0.54 9.52 13.10
N TYR A 53 1.47 10.46 12.90
CA TYR A 53 2.89 10.19 13.04
C TYR A 53 3.26 9.74 14.47
N GLU A 54 2.84 10.49 15.49
CA GLU A 54 3.12 10.13 16.88
C GLU A 54 2.43 8.83 17.28
N THR A 55 1.21 8.60 16.79
CA THR A 55 0.47 7.37 17.10
C THR A 55 1.20 6.14 16.57
N ILE A 56 1.59 6.13 15.29
CA ILE A 56 2.26 4.99 14.67
C ILE A 56 3.67 4.80 15.25
N THR A 57 4.46 5.88 15.40
CA THR A 57 5.81 5.77 15.95
C THR A 57 5.80 5.27 17.40
N SER A 58 4.85 5.73 18.23
CA SER A 58 4.70 5.23 19.59
C SER A 58 4.35 3.75 19.66
N LEU A 59 3.52 3.25 18.73
CA LEU A 59 3.23 1.82 18.62
C LEU A 59 4.51 1.04 18.26
N VAL A 60 5.23 1.47 17.25
CA VAL A 60 6.49 0.83 16.80
C VAL A 60 7.52 0.79 17.93
N GLU A 61 7.69 1.89 18.67
CA GLU A 61 8.59 1.96 19.83
C GLU A 61 8.14 1.05 20.98
N THR A 62 6.83 1.04 21.29
CA THR A 62 6.26 0.24 22.37
C THR A 62 6.47 -1.25 22.14
N TYR A 63 6.19 -1.71 20.92
CA TYR A 63 6.30 -3.12 20.54
C TYR A 63 7.70 -3.50 20.02
N LYS A 64 8.58 -2.50 19.82
CA LYS A 64 9.99 -2.64 19.40
C LYS A 64 10.13 -3.37 18.06
N ILE A 65 9.26 -3.09 17.12
CA ILE A 65 9.35 -3.66 15.76
C ILE A 65 10.29 -2.84 14.88
N ILE A 66 10.77 -3.47 13.82
CA ILE A 66 11.55 -2.80 12.77
C ILE A 66 10.60 -1.94 11.94
N PRO A 67 10.77 -0.60 11.85
CA PRO A 67 9.82 0.27 11.16
C PRO A 67 9.50 -0.15 9.71
N SER A 68 10.48 -0.64 8.96
CA SER A 68 10.31 -1.05 7.57
C SER A 68 9.42 -2.29 7.37
N THR A 69 9.08 -3.03 8.44
CA THR A 69 8.14 -4.15 8.38
C THR A 69 6.68 -3.72 8.48
N LEU A 70 6.42 -2.49 8.94
CA LEU A 70 5.10 -1.87 8.90
C LEU A 70 5.06 -0.88 7.72
N LYS A 71 4.37 -1.25 6.66
CA LYS A 71 4.21 -0.41 5.48
C LYS A 71 2.96 0.44 5.58
N LEU A 72 3.03 1.66 5.10
CA LEU A 72 1.97 2.66 5.23
C LEU A 72 1.34 2.91 3.85
N GLU A 73 0.11 2.46 3.66
CA GLU A 73 -0.64 2.65 2.41
C GLU A 73 -1.46 3.94 2.48
N ILE A 74 -1.25 4.83 1.51
CA ILE A 74 -1.97 6.10 1.39
C ILE A 74 -2.54 6.16 -0.02
N THR A 75 -3.85 6.37 -0.16
CA THR A 75 -4.47 6.41 -1.47
C THR A 75 -3.94 7.57 -2.32
N GLU A 76 -3.89 7.38 -3.64
CA GLU A 76 -3.53 8.42 -4.60
C GLU A 76 -4.31 9.72 -4.34
N THR A 77 -5.62 9.62 -4.15
CA THR A 77 -6.49 10.78 -3.89
C THR A 77 -6.09 11.52 -2.60
N ALA A 78 -5.74 10.78 -1.55
CA ALA A 78 -5.31 11.37 -0.28
C ALA A 78 -4.06 12.23 -0.45
N ILE A 79 -3.10 11.73 -1.21
CA ILE A 79 -1.87 12.45 -1.50
C ILE A 79 -2.13 13.68 -2.41
N MET A 80 -2.95 13.50 -3.45
CA MET A 80 -3.26 14.58 -4.42
C MET A 80 -4.00 15.75 -3.81
N THR A 81 -4.84 15.51 -2.81
CA THR A 81 -5.61 16.54 -2.10
C THR A 81 -4.96 16.95 -0.78
N GLY A 82 -3.85 16.30 -0.43
CA GLY A 82 -3.14 16.51 0.82
C GLY A 82 -2.60 17.93 0.98
N THR A 83 -2.59 18.39 2.21
CA THR A 83 -1.96 19.66 2.60
C THR A 83 -0.43 19.51 2.62
N ALA A 84 0.28 20.63 2.61
CA ALA A 84 1.74 20.61 2.74
C ALA A 84 2.20 19.89 4.03
N GLY A 85 1.43 19.96 5.12
CA GLY A 85 1.74 19.26 6.37
C GLY A 85 1.58 17.74 6.27
N GLU A 86 0.64 17.24 5.47
CA GLU A 86 0.48 15.81 5.22
C GLU A 86 1.62 15.25 4.36
N LEU A 87 2.05 16.00 3.34
CA LEU A 87 3.22 15.63 2.53
C LEU A 87 4.52 15.64 3.36
N GLU A 88 4.72 16.63 4.21
CA GLU A 88 5.85 16.66 5.16
C GLU A 88 5.82 15.46 6.12
N MET A 89 4.65 15.02 6.54
CA MET A 89 4.51 13.84 7.40
C MET A 89 4.91 12.54 6.68
N ILE A 90 4.58 12.39 5.39
CA ILE A 90 5.03 11.26 4.56
C ILE A 90 6.56 11.22 4.54
N GLU A 91 7.21 12.36 4.30
CA GLU A 91 8.68 12.46 4.31
C GLU A 91 9.26 12.09 5.70
N ARG A 92 8.60 12.52 6.79
CA ARG A 92 9.00 12.16 8.16
C ARG A 92 8.92 10.66 8.41
N PHE A 93 7.86 9.98 7.96
CA PHE A 93 7.74 8.53 8.07
C PHE A 93 8.89 7.82 7.36
N ARG A 94 9.21 8.21 6.12
CA ARG A 94 10.32 7.63 5.38
C ARG A 94 11.67 7.85 6.08
N LYS A 95 11.93 9.04 6.60
CA LYS A 95 13.13 9.36 7.39
C LYS A 95 13.22 8.52 8.68
N SER A 96 12.09 8.09 9.22
CA SER A 96 12.03 7.20 10.38
C SER A 96 12.12 5.71 10.04
N GLY A 97 12.35 5.37 8.76
CA GLY A 97 12.59 4.01 8.29
C GLY A 97 11.34 3.22 7.90
N PHE A 98 10.16 3.87 7.84
CA PHE A 98 8.96 3.25 7.28
C PHE A 98 9.02 3.22 5.75
N GLN A 99 8.34 2.26 5.14
CA GLN A 99 8.03 2.28 3.72
C GLN A 99 6.65 2.89 3.50
N VAL A 100 6.55 3.84 2.57
CA VAL A 100 5.28 4.48 2.20
C VAL A 100 4.88 4.02 0.80
N GLU A 101 3.66 3.53 0.68
CA GLU A 101 3.07 2.99 -0.54
C GLU A 101 1.93 3.89 -1.01
N ILE A 102 1.91 4.25 -2.30
CA ILE A 102 0.73 4.86 -2.92
C ILE A 102 -0.23 3.76 -3.31
N ASP A 103 -1.44 3.80 -2.77
CA ASP A 103 -2.49 2.84 -3.07
C ASP A 103 -3.48 3.36 -4.11
N ASP A 104 -4.17 2.44 -4.81
CA ASP A 104 -5.19 2.71 -5.83
C ASP A 104 -4.71 3.62 -6.98
N PHE A 105 -3.43 3.56 -7.36
CA PHE A 105 -2.89 4.44 -8.40
C PHE A 105 -3.55 4.20 -9.76
N GLY A 106 -4.09 5.29 -10.31
CA GLY A 106 -4.82 5.30 -11.59
C GLY A 106 -6.32 5.11 -11.46
N SER A 107 -6.87 4.99 -10.23
CA SER A 107 -8.31 4.98 -9.99
C SER A 107 -8.92 6.39 -10.05
N GLY A 108 -8.11 7.43 -9.88
CA GLY A 108 -8.51 8.83 -9.79
C GLY A 108 -7.94 9.72 -10.91
N TYR A 109 -7.82 11.00 -10.60
CA TYR A 109 -7.25 12.03 -11.50
C TYR A 109 -5.75 12.17 -11.27
N SER A 110 -4.96 11.19 -11.70
CA SER A 110 -3.50 11.21 -11.54
C SER A 110 -2.86 12.41 -12.22
N SER A 111 -2.09 13.20 -11.49
CA SER A 111 -1.18 14.19 -12.05
C SER A 111 0.26 13.68 -11.97
N PHE A 112 0.89 13.49 -13.12
CA PHE A 112 2.33 13.17 -13.17
C PHE A 112 3.22 14.21 -12.48
N ASN A 113 2.73 15.46 -12.36
CA ASN A 113 3.45 16.49 -11.62
C ASN A 113 3.55 16.19 -10.14
N THR A 114 2.47 15.64 -9.55
CA THR A 114 2.47 15.28 -8.14
C THR A 114 3.38 14.08 -7.87
N LEU A 115 3.35 13.07 -8.76
CA LEU A 115 4.22 11.90 -8.64
C LEU A 115 5.72 12.26 -8.66
N LYS A 116 6.11 13.30 -9.41
CA LYS A 116 7.49 13.78 -9.48
C LYS A 116 7.99 14.35 -8.14
N ASP A 117 7.09 14.97 -7.39
CA ASP A 117 7.41 15.70 -6.16
C ASP A 117 7.11 14.85 -4.89
N MET A 118 6.68 13.60 -5.09
CA MET A 118 6.37 12.67 -3.98
C MET A 118 7.58 11.86 -3.56
N ASP A 119 7.86 11.87 -2.27
CA ASP A 119 8.81 10.99 -1.62
C ASP A 119 8.09 9.72 -1.12
N VAL A 120 7.94 8.74 -2.00
CA VAL A 120 7.33 7.43 -1.69
C VAL A 120 8.25 6.30 -2.13
N ASP A 121 7.99 5.07 -1.67
CA ASP A 121 8.85 3.93 -1.95
C ASP A 121 8.22 2.95 -2.95
N VAL A 122 6.89 2.83 -2.91
CA VAL A 122 6.14 1.84 -3.68
C VAL A 122 4.90 2.48 -4.31
N LEU A 123 4.59 2.06 -5.52
CA LEU A 123 3.36 2.41 -6.22
C LEU A 123 2.55 1.14 -6.48
N LYS A 124 1.30 1.09 -6.01
CA LYS A 124 0.37 -0.03 -6.21
C LYS A 124 -0.59 0.34 -7.34
N ILE A 125 -0.52 -0.40 -8.45
CA ILE A 125 -1.40 -0.21 -9.62
C ILE A 125 -2.75 -0.82 -9.29
N ASP A 126 -3.82 -0.01 -9.38
CA ASP A 126 -5.19 -0.40 -9.05
C ASP A 126 -5.69 -1.57 -9.92
N MET A 127 -6.41 -2.49 -9.28
CA MET A 127 -7.00 -3.67 -9.92
C MET A 127 -7.95 -3.36 -11.09
N GLY A 128 -8.51 -2.16 -11.15
CA GLY A 128 -9.42 -1.74 -12.23
C GLY A 128 -8.79 -1.84 -13.61
N PHE A 129 -7.47 -1.72 -13.70
CA PHE A 129 -6.77 -1.93 -14.97
C PHE A 129 -6.85 -3.37 -15.48
N LEU A 130 -6.95 -4.35 -14.59
CA LEU A 130 -7.00 -5.78 -14.95
C LEU A 130 -8.42 -6.34 -15.07
N ARG A 131 -9.44 -5.65 -14.55
CA ARG A 131 -10.83 -6.13 -14.49
C ARG A 131 -11.64 -5.94 -15.78
N THR A 132 -11.06 -5.41 -16.83
CA THR A 132 -11.78 -5.23 -18.08
C THR A 132 -11.88 -6.54 -18.85
N THR A 133 -13.07 -6.82 -19.43
CA THR A 133 -13.35 -8.04 -20.21
C THR A 133 -13.37 -7.78 -21.72
N ARG A 134 -13.34 -6.52 -22.16
CA ARG A 134 -13.37 -6.16 -23.60
C ARG A 134 -11.96 -6.23 -24.18
N PRO A 135 -11.70 -7.04 -25.22
CA PRO A 135 -10.34 -7.26 -25.76
C PRO A 135 -9.60 -5.96 -26.08
N GLU A 136 -10.25 -5.01 -26.74
CA GLU A 136 -9.66 -3.70 -27.09
C GLU A 136 -9.26 -2.87 -25.87
N ARG A 137 -10.02 -3.00 -24.76
CA ARG A 137 -9.71 -2.33 -23.50
C ARG A 137 -8.59 -3.04 -22.75
N ILE A 138 -8.50 -4.36 -22.85
CA ILE A 138 -7.42 -5.14 -22.24
C ILE A 138 -6.07 -4.68 -22.78
N GLU A 139 -5.90 -4.61 -24.10
CA GLU A 139 -4.66 -4.17 -24.72
C GLU A 139 -4.30 -2.73 -24.32
N ARG A 140 -5.28 -1.84 -24.30
CA ARG A 140 -5.08 -0.45 -23.86
C ARG A 140 -4.68 -0.37 -22.38
N SER A 141 -5.34 -1.12 -21.51
CA SER A 141 -5.00 -1.19 -20.09
C SER A 141 -3.57 -1.71 -19.88
N MET A 142 -3.20 -2.79 -20.58
CA MET A 142 -1.85 -3.34 -20.52
C MET A 142 -0.79 -2.35 -21.03
N SER A 143 -1.10 -1.56 -22.06
CA SER A 143 -0.20 -0.51 -22.52
C SER A 143 0.00 0.60 -21.48
N ILE A 144 -1.07 0.98 -20.77
CA ILE A 144 -0.99 1.96 -19.69
C ILE A 144 -0.17 1.39 -18.53
N ILE A 145 -0.44 0.16 -18.10
CA ILE A 145 0.34 -0.52 -17.04
C ILE A 145 1.83 -0.54 -17.39
N ASN A 146 2.18 -0.91 -18.64
CA ASN A 146 3.57 -0.94 -19.09
C ASN A 146 4.23 0.45 -19.00
N THR A 147 3.48 1.51 -19.31
CA THR A 147 3.96 2.89 -19.18
C THR A 147 4.19 3.26 -17.73
N ILE A 148 3.28 2.88 -16.82
CA ILE A 148 3.43 3.12 -15.37
C ILE A 148 4.66 2.37 -14.83
N ILE A 149 4.82 1.09 -15.17
CA ILE A 149 5.99 0.28 -14.76
C ILE A 149 7.30 0.91 -15.25
N SER A 150 7.32 1.42 -16.49
CA SER A 150 8.50 2.10 -17.04
C SER A 150 8.80 3.41 -16.30
N LEU A 151 7.76 4.16 -15.94
CA LEU A 151 7.89 5.39 -15.16
C LEU A 151 8.42 5.12 -13.76
N THR A 152 7.86 4.13 -13.04
CA THR A 152 8.32 3.79 -11.69
C THR A 152 9.80 3.39 -11.68
N LYS A 153 10.26 2.63 -12.68
CA LYS A 153 11.68 2.32 -12.85
C LYS A 153 12.54 3.57 -13.02
N THR A 154 12.07 4.53 -13.81
CA THR A 154 12.81 5.80 -14.03
C THR A 154 12.91 6.63 -12.75
N LEU A 155 11.87 6.59 -11.91
CA LEU A 155 11.81 7.29 -10.64
C LEU A 155 12.47 6.53 -9.48
N GLY A 156 12.93 5.29 -9.70
CA GLY A 156 13.51 4.46 -8.64
C GLY A 156 12.49 3.90 -7.63
N LEU A 157 11.21 3.84 -8.01
CA LEU A 157 10.12 3.32 -7.19
C LEU A 157 9.92 1.83 -7.44
N SER A 158 9.56 1.09 -6.41
CA SER A 158 9.01 -0.26 -6.56
C SER A 158 7.57 -0.21 -7.08
N VAL A 159 7.13 -1.25 -7.78
CA VAL A 159 5.75 -1.34 -8.29
C VAL A 159 5.11 -2.65 -7.88
N ILE A 160 3.87 -2.57 -7.39
CA ILE A 160 2.99 -3.70 -7.12
C ILE A 160 1.81 -3.62 -8.09
N THR A 161 1.43 -4.72 -8.71
CA THR A 161 0.17 -4.77 -9.50
C THR A 161 -0.86 -5.55 -8.72
N GLU A 162 -2.01 -4.91 -8.47
CA GLU A 162 -3.11 -5.49 -7.71
C GLU A 162 -4.14 -6.20 -8.58
N GLY A 163 -4.95 -7.06 -7.96
CA GLY A 163 -6.06 -7.74 -8.59
C GLY A 163 -5.65 -8.79 -9.62
N VAL A 164 -4.46 -9.37 -9.49
CA VAL A 164 -4.01 -10.44 -10.38
C VAL A 164 -4.76 -11.72 -10.07
N GLU A 165 -5.43 -12.28 -11.06
CA GLU A 165 -6.29 -13.46 -10.92
C GLU A 165 -5.83 -14.65 -11.79
N THR A 166 -4.99 -14.42 -12.80
CA THR A 166 -4.58 -15.47 -13.75
C THR A 166 -3.07 -15.49 -13.97
N LYS A 167 -2.56 -16.69 -14.30
CA LYS A 167 -1.16 -16.84 -14.70
C LYS A 167 -0.80 -16.02 -15.94
N GLU A 168 -1.72 -15.89 -16.90
CA GLU A 168 -1.50 -15.08 -18.11
C GLU A 168 -1.25 -13.61 -17.77
N GLN A 169 -1.97 -13.06 -16.77
CA GLN A 169 -1.72 -11.70 -16.28
C GLN A 169 -0.32 -11.58 -15.69
N ILE A 170 0.12 -12.54 -14.84
CA ILE A 170 1.46 -12.56 -14.27
C ILE A 170 2.52 -12.58 -15.38
N ASP A 171 2.38 -13.49 -16.34
CA ASP A 171 3.38 -13.66 -17.40
C ASP A 171 3.53 -12.35 -18.23
N LYS A 172 2.43 -11.67 -18.55
CA LYS A 172 2.45 -10.37 -19.24
C LYS A 172 3.09 -9.27 -18.40
N LEU A 173 2.71 -9.15 -17.13
CA LEU A 173 3.25 -8.16 -16.20
C LEU A 173 4.75 -8.38 -15.94
N THR A 174 5.17 -9.64 -15.83
CA THR A 174 6.58 -9.99 -15.69
C THR A 174 7.40 -9.56 -16.90
N GLN A 175 6.88 -9.76 -18.12
CA GLN A 175 7.53 -9.29 -19.36
C GLN A 175 7.67 -7.77 -19.42
N MET A 176 6.75 -7.02 -18.79
CA MET A 176 6.85 -5.56 -18.63
C MET A 176 7.85 -5.15 -17.55
N GLY A 177 8.28 -6.12 -16.72
CA GLY A 177 9.24 -5.95 -15.64
C GLY A 177 8.64 -5.59 -14.29
N CYS A 178 7.35 -5.89 -14.07
CA CYS A 178 6.78 -5.98 -12.74
C CYS A 178 7.28 -7.26 -12.07
N GLY A 179 7.60 -7.19 -10.78
CA GLY A 179 8.10 -8.35 -10.01
C GLY A 179 7.28 -8.64 -8.75
N ILE A 180 6.34 -7.78 -8.39
CA ILE A 180 5.52 -7.93 -7.18
C ILE A 180 4.05 -7.84 -7.55
N TYR A 181 3.27 -8.79 -7.07
CA TYR A 181 1.86 -8.96 -7.44
C TYR A 181 1.01 -9.21 -6.20
N GLN A 182 -0.21 -8.69 -6.21
CA GLN A 182 -1.23 -8.97 -5.21
C GLN A 182 -2.53 -9.37 -5.91
N GLY A 183 -3.18 -10.44 -5.43
CA GLY A 183 -4.46 -10.84 -6.00
C GLY A 183 -4.87 -12.27 -5.73
N TYR A 184 -6.06 -12.63 -6.17
CA TYR A 184 -6.70 -13.93 -5.91
C TYR A 184 -6.02 -15.11 -6.59
N TYR A 185 -5.10 -14.85 -7.50
CA TYR A 185 -4.24 -15.91 -8.04
C TYR A 185 -3.39 -16.56 -6.94
N PHE A 186 -2.92 -15.79 -5.97
CA PHE A 186 -2.10 -16.29 -4.87
C PHE A 186 -2.96 -16.74 -3.70
N SER A 187 -3.80 -15.86 -3.19
CA SER A 187 -4.75 -16.15 -2.12
C SER A 187 -5.86 -15.10 -2.08
N LYS A 188 -7.06 -15.52 -1.65
CA LYS A 188 -8.07 -14.59 -1.14
C LYS A 188 -7.66 -14.15 0.27
N PRO A 189 -8.25 -13.06 0.80
CA PRO A 189 -8.06 -12.72 2.22
C PRO A 189 -8.39 -13.91 3.11
N ILE A 190 -7.46 -14.28 3.98
CA ILE A 190 -7.58 -15.38 4.93
C ILE A 190 -7.27 -14.87 6.35
N PRO A 191 -7.80 -15.52 7.40
CA PRO A 191 -7.40 -15.24 8.77
C PRO A 191 -5.90 -15.43 8.98
N VAL A 192 -5.34 -14.72 9.96
CA VAL A 192 -3.88 -14.70 10.19
C VAL A 192 -3.33 -16.09 10.57
N ASP A 193 -4.08 -16.89 11.33
CA ASP A 193 -3.73 -18.27 11.66
C ASP A 193 -3.57 -19.14 10.42
N GLN A 194 -4.51 -19.03 9.47
CA GLN A 194 -4.41 -19.74 8.19
C GLN A 194 -3.24 -19.25 7.32
N PHE A 195 -2.92 -17.95 7.40
CA PHE A 195 -1.75 -17.42 6.73
C PHE A 195 -0.46 -18.00 7.33
N GLU A 196 -0.36 -18.04 8.64
CA GLU A 196 0.78 -18.61 9.36
C GLU A 196 0.96 -20.11 9.00
N ASP A 197 -0.12 -20.90 9.02
CA ASP A 197 -0.08 -22.33 8.65
C ASP A 197 0.35 -22.56 7.19
N ALA A 198 0.02 -21.65 6.27
CA ALA A 198 0.27 -21.83 4.84
C ALA A 198 1.66 -21.31 4.37
N TYR A 199 2.20 -20.28 5.05
CA TYR A 199 3.36 -19.52 4.56
C TYR A 199 4.51 -19.39 5.56
N MET A 200 4.34 -19.84 6.78
CA MET A 200 5.39 -19.83 7.81
C MET A 200 5.89 -21.22 8.17
#